data_76391ada118c8e3fbcb27bd83b430ca4
#
_entry.id   76391ada118c8e3fbcb27bd83b430ca4
#
_cell.length_a   1.000
_cell.length_b   1.000
_cell.length_c   1.000
_cell.angle_alpha   90.00
_cell.angle_beta   90.00
_cell.angle_gamma   90.00
#
_symmetry.space_group_name_H-M   'P 1'
#
loop_
_entity.id
_entity.type
_entity.pdbx_description
1 polymer ?
#
loop_
_entity_poly.entity_id
_entity_poly.type
_entity_poly.pdbx_seq_one_letter_code
_entity_poly.pdbx_strand_id
1 'polypeptide(L)'
;MDNSDGGMITMGVIETTKVRARRVAEIENDVRELPVGQILAGDCVEAMRRLPTASVDLVFADPPYNLQLGGDLNRPDGSQVDAVTDDWDRFDSFKTYDDFTRAWLTEAKRVLKPDGALWVIGSYHNIYRVGAILQDLGFWILNDIVWRKTNPMPNFKGTRFTNAHETLLWASMGEKAKYHFNYRAMKTLNDELQMRSDWVLPICSGNERLKHDGHKAHPTQKPESLLYRVLLSTTEKGDVVLDPFFGTGTTGAVAKRLGRQWIGCERESFYRGVARERIAKELPLDESALATMQSRKSAPKVAFGALVEAGLIPPGTAVFDKKRRWTATVRADGSLAFEKQVGSIHGLGKDLQGAPSCNGWTFWHMEQSGEVKPIDAARQLYLLSVED
;
A
#
# COMPACT_ATOMS: atom_id res chain seq x y z
N MET A 1 21.26 -60.40 -39.21
CA MET A 1 21.32 -59.91 -37.82
C MET A 1 21.33 -58.40 -37.92
N ASP A 2 20.19 -57.85 -37.66
CA ASP A 2 19.78 -56.49 -38.07
C ASP A 2 19.95 -55.55 -36.89
N ASN A 3 20.60 -54.42 -37.12
CA ASN A 3 20.80 -53.36 -36.13
C ASN A 3 19.85 -52.22 -36.53
N SER A 4 18.68 -52.16 -35.90
CA SER A 4 17.71 -51.05 -36.07
C SER A 4 17.11 -50.71 -34.70
N ASP A 5 17.84 -49.94 -33.87
CA ASP A 5 17.24 -49.37 -32.64
C ASP A 5 18.01 -48.12 -32.13
N GLY A 6 18.27 -47.17 -33.02
CA GLY A 6 18.94 -45.92 -32.65
C GLY A 6 18.20 -44.63 -33.02
N GLY A 7 17.06 -44.72 -33.73
CA GLY A 7 16.42 -43.55 -34.33
C GLY A 7 15.27 -42.90 -33.58
N MET A 8 14.66 -43.59 -32.60
CA MET A 8 13.43 -43.11 -31.98
C MET A 8 13.60 -42.23 -30.72
N ILE A 9 14.72 -42.35 -30.03
CA ILE A 9 14.97 -41.58 -28.78
C ILE A 9 15.43 -40.14 -29.09
N THR A 10 16.07 -39.90 -30.19
CA THR A 10 16.62 -38.59 -30.58
C THR A 10 15.49 -37.64 -31.08
N MET A 11 14.43 -38.12 -31.69
CA MET A 11 13.33 -37.27 -32.19
C MET A 11 12.44 -36.72 -31.05
N GLY A 12 12.17 -37.52 -30.04
CA GLY A 12 11.32 -37.08 -28.90
C GLY A 12 11.99 -36.01 -28.03
N VAL A 13 13.31 -36.05 -27.86
CA VAL A 13 14.09 -35.07 -27.08
C VAL A 13 14.19 -33.73 -27.81
N ILE A 14 14.34 -33.76 -29.12
CA ILE A 14 14.43 -32.55 -29.97
C ILE A 14 13.08 -31.85 -30.05
N GLU A 15 11.96 -32.58 -30.07
CA GLU A 15 10.61 -32.02 -30.12
C GLU A 15 10.20 -31.38 -28.80
N THR A 16 10.50 -32.01 -27.66
CA THR A 16 10.29 -31.45 -26.33
C THR A 16 11.17 -30.22 -26.07
N THR A 17 12.38 -30.19 -26.55
CA THR A 17 13.29 -29.03 -26.41
C THR A 17 12.83 -27.86 -27.28
N LYS A 18 12.33 -28.11 -28.50
CA LYS A 18 11.78 -27.08 -29.39
C LYS A 18 10.47 -26.49 -28.82
N VAL A 19 9.59 -27.33 -28.26
CA VAL A 19 8.35 -26.87 -27.59
C VAL A 19 8.67 -26.06 -26.36
N ARG A 20 9.66 -26.45 -25.56
CA ARG A 20 10.12 -25.69 -24.38
C ARG A 20 10.79 -24.38 -24.78
N ALA A 21 11.62 -24.36 -25.80
CA ALA A 21 12.24 -23.14 -26.33
C ALA A 21 11.22 -22.19 -26.94
N ARG A 22 10.20 -22.72 -27.63
CA ARG A 22 9.08 -21.91 -28.18
C ARG A 22 8.23 -21.31 -27.07
N ARG A 23 7.97 -22.07 -26.00
CA ARG A 23 7.22 -21.59 -24.83
C ARG A 23 8.03 -20.56 -24.02
N VAL A 24 9.34 -20.69 -23.92
CA VAL A 24 10.24 -19.70 -23.31
C VAL A 24 10.32 -18.45 -24.19
N ALA A 25 10.43 -18.58 -25.52
CA ALA A 25 10.41 -17.45 -26.45
C ALA A 25 9.03 -16.73 -26.51
N GLU A 26 7.93 -17.48 -26.33
CA GLU A 26 6.58 -16.90 -26.19
C GLU A 26 6.42 -16.18 -24.86
N ILE A 27 7.08 -16.63 -23.79
CA ILE A 27 7.13 -15.96 -22.48
C ILE A 27 8.04 -14.71 -22.53
N GLU A 28 9.17 -14.78 -23.24
CA GLU A 28 10.09 -13.63 -23.41
C GLU A 28 9.55 -12.56 -24.39
N ASN A 29 8.67 -12.93 -25.32
CA ASN A 29 8.05 -11.96 -26.26
C ASN A 29 6.79 -11.29 -25.72
N ASP A 30 6.28 -11.63 -24.54
CA ASP A 30 5.12 -10.99 -23.92
C ASP A 30 5.52 -10.00 -22.81
N VAL A 31 6.67 -9.33 -22.93
CA VAL A 31 6.98 -8.13 -22.16
C VAL A 31 6.13 -6.98 -22.75
N ARG A 32 4.84 -7.05 -22.58
CA ARG A 32 3.96 -5.91 -22.82
C ARG A 32 4.35 -4.85 -21.84
N GLU A 33 4.76 -3.71 -22.35
CA GLU A 33 5.01 -2.54 -21.55
C GLU A 33 3.74 -2.22 -20.73
N LEU A 34 3.87 -2.08 -19.43
CA LEU A 34 2.74 -1.77 -18.55
C LEU A 34 2.10 -0.44 -18.98
N PRO A 35 0.78 -0.38 -19.21
CA PRO A 35 0.09 0.81 -19.69
C PRO A 35 -0.11 1.82 -18.54
N VAL A 36 1.01 2.22 -17.89
CA VAL A 36 0.99 3.20 -16.80
C VAL A 36 0.51 4.57 -17.28
N GLY A 37 -0.25 5.25 -16.43
CA GLY A 37 -0.87 6.53 -16.78
C GLY A 37 -2.06 6.40 -17.73
N GLN A 38 -2.60 5.20 -17.95
CA GLN A 38 -3.70 4.94 -18.90
C GLN A 38 -4.97 4.43 -18.20
N ILE A 39 -6.10 4.76 -18.84
CA ILE A 39 -7.40 4.20 -18.49
C ILE A 39 -7.79 3.17 -19.55
N LEU A 40 -7.79 1.91 -19.17
CA LEU A 40 -8.19 0.80 -20.01
C LEU A 40 -9.72 0.79 -20.16
N ALA A 41 -10.19 0.83 -21.40
CA ALA A 41 -11.63 0.81 -21.69
C ALA A 41 -12.19 -0.61 -21.65
N GLY A 42 -13.38 -0.77 -21.04
CA GLY A 42 -14.13 -2.01 -21.05
C GLY A 42 -14.27 -2.67 -19.68
N ASP A 43 -14.64 -3.94 -19.71
CA ASP A 43 -14.78 -4.78 -18.52
C ASP A 43 -13.45 -4.93 -17.78
N CYS A 44 -13.49 -4.87 -16.46
CA CYS A 44 -12.27 -4.88 -15.63
C CYS A 44 -11.53 -6.23 -15.69
N VAL A 45 -12.25 -7.35 -15.80
CA VAL A 45 -11.64 -8.68 -15.91
C VAL A 45 -10.88 -8.80 -17.22
N GLU A 46 -11.52 -8.42 -18.33
CA GLU A 46 -10.90 -8.43 -19.67
C GLU A 46 -9.74 -7.44 -19.77
N ALA A 47 -9.85 -6.28 -19.12
CA ALA A 47 -8.78 -5.30 -19.07
C ALA A 47 -7.57 -5.82 -18.29
N MET A 48 -7.79 -6.40 -17.10
CA MET A 48 -6.72 -6.99 -16.28
C MET A 48 -6.04 -8.19 -16.93
N ARG A 49 -6.77 -9.03 -17.68
CA ARG A 49 -6.19 -10.17 -18.45
C ARG A 49 -5.10 -9.75 -19.42
N ARG A 50 -5.12 -8.52 -19.89
CA ARG A 50 -4.10 -7.95 -20.79
C ARG A 50 -2.84 -7.48 -20.07
N LEU A 51 -2.90 -7.36 -18.74
CA LEU A 51 -1.74 -6.97 -17.93
C LEU A 51 -0.86 -8.18 -17.62
N PRO A 52 0.47 -8.00 -17.54
CA PRO A 52 1.40 -9.05 -17.13
C PRO A 52 1.12 -9.55 -15.70
N THR A 53 1.45 -10.80 -15.44
CA THR A 53 1.43 -11.39 -14.10
C THR A 53 2.47 -10.71 -13.22
N ALA A 54 2.16 -10.52 -11.92
CA ALA A 54 3.07 -9.97 -10.91
C ALA A 54 3.68 -8.61 -11.33
N SER A 55 2.85 -7.70 -11.82
CA SER A 55 3.27 -6.43 -12.42
C SER A 55 2.86 -5.18 -11.64
N VAL A 56 1.91 -5.29 -10.70
CA VAL A 56 1.42 -4.15 -9.92
C VAL A 56 1.69 -4.33 -8.43
N ASP A 57 1.96 -3.22 -7.75
CA ASP A 57 2.31 -3.21 -6.33
C ASP A 57 1.07 -3.16 -5.43
N LEU A 58 0.03 -2.48 -5.90
CA LEU A 58 -1.21 -2.33 -5.17
C LEU A 58 -2.42 -2.39 -6.10
N VAL A 59 -3.45 -3.12 -5.68
CA VAL A 59 -4.79 -3.02 -6.25
C VAL A 59 -5.69 -2.34 -5.21
N PHE A 60 -6.32 -1.22 -5.60
CA PHE A 60 -7.42 -0.61 -4.85
C PHE A 60 -8.71 -0.81 -5.63
N ALA A 61 -9.71 -1.42 -5.02
CA ALA A 61 -10.96 -1.77 -5.68
C ALA A 61 -12.17 -1.22 -4.93
N ASP A 62 -13.02 -0.49 -5.66
CA ASP A 62 -14.34 -0.02 -5.23
C ASP A 62 -15.42 -0.69 -6.12
N PRO A 63 -15.65 -2.02 -5.94
CA PRO A 63 -16.52 -2.78 -6.82
C PRO A 63 -17.98 -2.37 -6.68
N PRO A 64 -18.87 -2.73 -7.64
CA PRO A 64 -20.31 -2.60 -7.46
C PRO A 64 -20.77 -3.18 -6.13
N TYR A 65 -21.69 -2.48 -5.44
CA TYR A 65 -22.18 -2.89 -4.12
C TYR A 65 -23.39 -3.81 -4.17
N ASN A 66 -23.97 -3.99 -5.38
CA ASN A 66 -25.24 -4.65 -5.58
C ASN A 66 -26.35 -4.01 -4.71
N LEU A 67 -26.42 -2.69 -4.77
CA LEU A 67 -27.39 -1.90 -4.04
C LEU A 67 -28.78 -2.14 -4.63
N GLN A 68 -29.47 -3.16 -4.17
CA GLN A 68 -30.87 -3.43 -4.57
C GLN A 68 -31.80 -2.39 -3.93
N LEU A 69 -31.60 -1.12 -4.25
CA LEU A 69 -32.48 -0.02 -3.85
C LEU A 69 -33.68 0.00 -4.79
N GLY A 70 -34.66 -0.86 -4.53
CA GLY A 70 -35.96 -0.77 -5.18
C GLY A 70 -36.75 0.42 -4.61
N GLY A 71 -37.05 1.40 -5.45
CA GLY A 71 -38.00 2.46 -5.15
C GLY A 71 -37.43 3.86 -5.01
N ASP A 72 -38.26 4.85 -5.28
CA ASP A 72 -37.96 6.26 -5.19
C ASP A 72 -37.63 6.66 -3.75
N LEU A 73 -36.40 7.08 -3.51
CA LEU A 73 -35.97 7.67 -2.27
C LEU A 73 -36.27 9.19 -2.35
N ASN A 74 -37.35 9.64 -1.71
CA ASN A 74 -37.66 11.06 -1.60
C ASN A 74 -37.14 11.61 -0.27
N ARG A 75 -36.68 12.87 -0.30
CA ARG A 75 -36.36 13.63 0.90
C ARG A 75 -37.67 14.08 1.58
N PRO A 76 -37.60 14.51 2.84
CA PRO A 76 -38.80 15.06 3.53
C PRO A 76 -39.45 16.24 2.83
N ASP A 77 -38.71 16.98 2.01
CA ASP A 77 -39.19 18.10 1.20
C ASP A 77 -39.82 17.69 -0.14
N GLY A 78 -39.96 16.38 -0.37
CA GLY A 78 -40.52 15.82 -1.61
C GLY A 78 -39.51 15.74 -2.78
N SER A 79 -38.28 16.26 -2.64
CA SER A 79 -37.26 16.15 -3.69
C SER A 79 -36.71 14.74 -3.78
N GLN A 80 -36.51 14.26 -5.00
CA GLN A 80 -35.93 12.94 -5.26
C GLN A 80 -34.46 12.88 -4.82
N VAL A 81 -34.08 11.82 -4.11
CA VAL A 81 -32.68 11.53 -3.85
C VAL A 81 -32.09 10.90 -5.10
N ASP A 82 -31.05 11.50 -5.62
CA ASP A 82 -30.23 10.93 -6.70
C ASP A 82 -29.56 9.64 -6.17
N ALA A 83 -30.30 8.54 -6.25
CA ALA A 83 -29.86 7.21 -5.81
C ALA A 83 -29.12 6.52 -6.97
N VAL A 84 -28.21 5.58 -6.64
CA VAL A 84 -27.55 4.74 -7.64
C VAL A 84 -28.61 3.84 -8.26
N THR A 85 -29.03 4.18 -9.49
CA THR A 85 -29.95 3.39 -10.31
C THR A 85 -29.26 2.81 -11.53
N ASP A 86 -27.96 2.96 -11.61
CA ASP A 86 -27.14 2.57 -12.74
C ASP A 86 -27.10 1.04 -12.93
N ASP A 87 -27.20 0.58 -14.17
CA ASP A 87 -27.23 -0.83 -14.53
C ASP A 87 -25.95 -1.60 -14.12
N TRP A 88 -24.83 -0.90 -13.93
CA TRP A 88 -23.58 -1.52 -13.48
C TRP A 88 -23.59 -2.02 -12.03
N ASP A 89 -24.52 -1.57 -11.18
CA ASP A 89 -24.66 -2.00 -9.77
C ASP A 89 -25.80 -3.01 -9.57
N ARG A 90 -26.35 -3.59 -10.64
CA ARG A 90 -27.47 -4.53 -10.57
C ARG A 90 -27.03 -5.92 -10.99
N PHE A 91 -27.27 -6.90 -10.11
CA PHE A 91 -27.04 -8.31 -10.38
C PHE A 91 -28.32 -9.10 -10.13
N ASP A 92 -28.64 -10.04 -11.01
CA ASP A 92 -29.85 -10.83 -10.93
C ASP A 92 -29.92 -11.77 -9.72
N SER A 93 -28.77 -12.14 -9.18
CA SER A 93 -28.65 -13.01 -8.01
C SER A 93 -27.33 -12.79 -7.25
N PHE A 94 -27.29 -13.23 -6.00
CA PHE A 94 -26.03 -13.29 -5.25
C PHE A 94 -25.01 -14.22 -5.90
N LYS A 95 -25.47 -15.28 -6.55
CA LYS A 95 -24.56 -16.18 -7.30
C LYS A 95 -23.84 -15.44 -8.43
N THR A 96 -24.58 -14.68 -9.22
CA THR A 96 -24.02 -13.87 -10.32
C THR A 96 -23.03 -12.85 -9.78
N TYR A 97 -23.34 -12.21 -8.66
CA TYR A 97 -22.46 -11.28 -7.97
C TYR A 97 -21.17 -11.96 -7.46
N ASP A 98 -21.29 -13.18 -6.90
CA ASP A 98 -20.14 -13.95 -6.43
C ASP A 98 -19.24 -14.42 -7.56
N ASP A 99 -19.83 -14.86 -8.67
CA ASP A 99 -19.10 -15.28 -9.88
C ASP A 99 -18.29 -14.09 -10.44
N PHE A 100 -18.92 -12.92 -10.53
CA PHE A 100 -18.26 -11.67 -10.91
C PHE A 100 -17.12 -11.31 -9.93
N THR A 101 -17.42 -11.36 -8.63
CA THR A 101 -16.44 -11.02 -7.59
C THR A 101 -15.23 -11.95 -7.62
N ARG A 102 -15.47 -13.25 -7.81
CA ARG A 102 -14.41 -14.25 -7.94
C ARG A 102 -13.57 -14.01 -9.19
N ALA A 103 -14.19 -13.64 -10.30
CA ALA A 103 -13.49 -13.40 -11.56
C ALA A 103 -12.50 -12.23 -11.45
N TRP A 104 -12.94 -11.05 -10.99
CA TRP A 104 -12.05 -9.90 -10.89
C TRP A 104 -11.00 -10.06 -9.78
N LEU A 105 -11.33 -10.69 -8.63
CA LEU A 105 -10.34 -10.97 -7.57
C LEU A 105 -9.27 -11.95 -8.03
N THR A 106 -9.62 -12.93 -8.87
CA THR A 106 -8.65 -13.87 -9.46
C THR A 106 -7.64 -13.14 -10.35
N GLU A 107 -8.10 -12.22 -11.18
CA GLU A 107 -7.22 -11.42 -12.02
C GLU A 107 -6.41 -10.41 -11.19
N ALA A 108 -7.02 -9.78 -10.18
CA ALA A 108 -6.30 -8.92 -9.23
C ALA A 108 -5.16 -9.68 -8.55
N LYS A 109 -5.41 -10.93 -8.12
CA LYS A 109 -4.37 -11.80 -7.53
C LYS A 109 -3.26 -12.13 -8.51
N ARG A 110 -3.58 -12.37 -9.78
CA ARG A 110 -2.60 -12.69 -10.83
C ARG A 110 -1.68 -11.51 -11.12
N VAL A 111 -2.23 -10.30 -11.23
CA VAL A 111 -1.45 -9.11 -11.59
C VAL A 111 -0.66 -8.53 -10.42
N LEU A 112 -1.06 -8.77 -9.17
CA LEU A 112 -0.32 -8.35 -7.99
C LEU A 112 1.04 -9.04 -7.90
N LYS A 113 2.06 -8.29 -7.52
CA LYS A 113 3.39 -8.81 -7.15
C LYS A 113 3.28 -9.68 -5.90
N PRO A 114 4.24 -10.59 -5.64
CA PRO A 114 4.21 -11.47 -4.46
C PRO A 114 4.15 -10.73 -3.11
N ASP A 115 4.67 -9.52 -3.05
CA ASP A 115 4.65 -8.61 -1.90
C ASP A 115 3.63 -7.47 -2.05
N GLY A 116 2.82 -7.51 -3.10
CA GLY A 116 1.76 -6.55 -3.38
C GLY A 116 0.62 -6.61 -2.37
N ALA A 117 -0.15 -5.53 -2.31
CA ALA A 117 -1.29 -5.38 -1.41
C ALA A 117 -2.60 -5.20 -2.17
N LEU A 118 -3.66 -5.79 -1.62
CA LEU A 118 -5.03 -5.59 -2.08
C LEU A 118 -5.82 -4.78 -1.06
N TRP A 119 -6.53 -3.75 -1.53
CA TRP A 119 -7.52 -3.01 -0.78
C TRP A 119 -8.87 -3.08 -1.48
N VAL A 120 -9.90 -3.48 -0.76
CA VAL A 120 -11.26 -3.51 -1.29
C VAL A 120 -12.19 -2.76 -0.34
N ILE A 121 -12.89 -1.76 -0.86
CA ILE A 121 -13.90 -1.04 -0.08
C ILE A 121 -15.30 -1.56 -0.40
N GLY A 122 -16.17 -1.56 0.60
CA GLY A 122 -17.56 -1.97 0.45
C GLY A 122 -18.43 -1.55 1.62
N SER A 123 -19.72 -1.74 1.44
CA SER A 123 -20.72 -1.56 2.49
C SER A 123 -21.22 -2.92 3.00
N TYR A 124 -22.12 -2.88 3.98
CA TYR A 124 -22.79 -4.09 4.50
C TYR A 124 -23.53 -4.91 3.42
N HIS A 125 -23.80 -4.34 2.24
CA HIS A 125 -24.44 -5.04 1.14
C HIS A 125 -23.55 -6.11 0.50
N ASN A 126 -22.24 -5.85 0.42
CA ASN A 126 -21.32 -6.68 -0.36
C ASN A 126 -20.08 -7.15 0.39
N ILE A 127 -19.59 -6.38 1.39
CA ILE A 127 -18.25 -6.59 1.95
C ILE A 127 -18.04 -7.98 2.57
N TYR A 128 -19.08 -8.56 3.16
CA TYR A 128 -18.99 -9.89 3.77
C TYR A 128 -18.82 -11.00 2.71
N ARG A 129 -19.50 -10.85 1.54
CA ARG A 129 -19.36 -11.79 0.42
C ARG A 129 -17.99 -11.64 -0.23
N VAL A 130 -17.57 -10.41 -0.46
CA VAL A 130 -16.23 -10.10 -0.99
C VAL A 130 -15.16 -10.66 -0.06
N GLY A 131 -15.28 -10.47 1.25
CA GLY A 131 -14.34 -10.98 2.25
C GLY A 131 -14.23 -12.50 2.24
N ALA A 132 -15.35 -13.22 2.14
CA ALA A 132 -15.37 -14.69 2.06
C ALA A 132 -14.65 -15.17 0.78
N ILE A 133 -15.00 -14.59 -0.38
CA ILE A 133 -14.39 -14.96 -1.67
C ILE A 133 -12.89 -14.65 -1.68
N LEU A 134 -12.48 -13.52 -1.09
CA LEU A 134 -11.09 -13.12 -0.95
C LEU A 134 -10.28 -14.17 -0.18
N GLN A 135 -10.82 -14.65 0.95
CA GLN A 135 -10.20 -15.73 1.74
C GLN A 135 -10.19 -17.07 0.98
N ASP A 136 -11.27 -17.44 0.27
CA ASP A 136 -11.34 -18.64 -0.58
C ASP A 136 -10.25 -18.64 -1.65
N LEU A 137 -9.92 -17.47 -2.21
CA LEU A 137 -8.84 -17.29 -3.18
C LEU A 137 -7.45 -17.28 -2.55
N GLY A 138 -7.36 -17.43 -1.21
CA GLY A 138 -6.11 -17.52 -0.48
C GLY A 138 -5.39 -16.20 -0.29
N PHE A 139 -6.08 -15.08 -0.32
CA PHE A 139 -5.57 -13.84 0.25
C PHE A 139 -5.60 -13.90 1.78
N TRP A 140 -4.69 -13.18 2.42
CA TRP A 140 -4.65 -13.07 3.88
C TRP A 140 -5.08 -11.68 4.31
N ILE A 141 -6.23 -11.58 5.00
CA ILE A 141 -6.73 -10.31 5.50
C ILE A 141 -5.84 -9.84 6.64
N LEU A 142 -5.24 -8.67 6.50
CA LEU A 142 -4.38 -8.03 7.49
C LEU A 142 -5.18 -7.16 8.46
N ASN A 143 -6.12 -6.38 7.91
CA ASN A 143 -7.08 -5.58 8.68
C ASN A 143 -8.41 -5.42 7.93
N ASP A 144 -9.46 -5.27 8.71
CA ASP A 144 -10.70 -4.60 8.34
C ASP A 144 -10.67 -3.18 8.88
N ILE A 145 -10.73 -2.20 8.00
CA ILE A 145 -10.73 -0.79 8.38
C ILE A 145 -12.15 -0.24 8.27
N VAL A 146 -12.65 0.32 9.37
CA VAL A 146 -13.95 0.98 9.41
C VAL A 146 -13.75 2.46 9.06
N TRP A 147 -14.13 2.86 7.84
CA TRP A 147 -14.23 4.28 7.50
C TRP A 147 -15.51 4.87 8.06
N ARG A 148 -15.39 5.59 9.15
CA ARG A 148 -16.46 6.32 9.82
C ARG A 148 -16.63 7.68 9.18
N LYS A 149 -17.80 7.88 8.54
CA LYS A 149 -18.15 9.12 7.84
C LYS A 149 -18.49 10.23 8.84
N THR A 150 -17.89 11.41 8.71
CA THR A 150 -18.21 12.55 9.59
C THR A 150 -19.57 13.17 9.26
N ASN A 151 -20.01 13.03 8.01
CA ASN A 151 -21.24 13.63 7.47
C ASN A 151 -22.05 12.59 6.66
N PRO A 152 -22.49 11.48 7.30
CA PRO A 152 -23.25 10.44 6.59
C PRO A 152 -24.61 10.96 6.13
N MET A 153 -25.08 10.42 5.00
CA MET A 153 -26.43 10.73 4.52
C MET A 153 -27.47 10.12 5.47
N PRO A 154 -28.46 10.89 5.94
CA PRO A 154 -29.49 10.38 6.82
C PRO A 154 -30.33 9.26 6.18
N ASN A 155 -30.89 8.38 7.01
CA ASN A 155 -31.96 7.49 6.56
C ASN A 155 -33.29 8.30 6.56
N PHE A 156 -33.67 8.80 5.41
CA PHE A 156 -34.87 9.69 5.28
C PHE A 156 -36.18 9.03 5.66
N LYS A 157 -36.28 7.68 5.51
CA LYS A 157 -37.51 6.95 5.93
C LYS A 157 -37.55 6.66 7.42
N GLY A 158 -36.47 6.89 8.17
CA GLY A 158 -36.41 6.65 9.62
C GLY A 158 -36.63 5.19 10.05
N THR A 159 -36.52 4.23 9.13
CA THR A 159 -36.87 2.82 9.38
C THR A 159 -35.66 1.96 9.79
N ARG A 160 -34.45 2.50 9.76
CA ARG A 160 -33.20 1.87 10.17
C ARG A 160 -32.15 2.91 10.53
N PHE A 161 -31.04 2.46 11.09
CA PHE A 161 -29.92 3.34 11.42
C PHE A 161 -29.35 4.02 10.18
N THR A 162 -28.80 5.22 10.34
CA THR A 162 -28.00 5.90 9.34
C THR A 162 -26.76 5.07 9.01
N ASN A 163 -26.49 4.85 7.71
CA ASN A 163 -25.31 4.13 7.27
C ASN A 163 -24.07 5.04 7.39
N ALA A 164 -23.47 5.06 8.59
CA ALA A 164 -22.43 5.99 8.98
C ALA A 164 -21.01 5.47 8.70
N HIS A 165 -20.84 4.27 8.14
CA HIS A 165 -19.52 3.73 7.83
C HIS A 165 -19.52 2.86 6.57
N GLU A 166 -18.34 2.66 6.03
CA GLU A 166 -17.99 1.63 5.06
C GLU A 166 -16.76 0.86 5.57
N THR A 167 -16.55 -0.34 5.07
CA THR A 167 -15.43 -1.19 5.47
C THR A 167 -14.44 -1.33 4.32
N LEU A 168 -13.15 -1.19 4.63
CA LEU A 168 -12.07 -1.54 3.71
C LEU A 168 -11.40 -2.82 4.21
N LEU A 169 -11.24 -3.81 3.35
CA LEU A 169 -10.43 -4.98 3.61
C LEU A 169 -9.04 -4.75 3.04
N TRP A 170 -8.02 -4.80 3.90
CA TRP A 170 -6.63 -4.81 3.49
C TRP A 170 -6.07 -6.21 3.59
N ALA A 171 -5.52 -6.72 2.49
CA ALA A 171 -5.05 -8.08 2.39
C ALA A 171 -3.69 -8.19 1.68
N SER A 172 -2.90 -9.17 2.10
CA SER A 172 -1.67 -9.62 1.43
C SER A 172 -1.94 -10.84 0.54
N MET A 173 -0.96 -11.21 -0.29
CA MET A 173 -1.04 -12.33 -1.23
C MET A 173 -1.18 -13.71 -0.56
N GLY A 174 -0.95 -13.81 0.74
CA GLY A 174 -1.09 -15.01 1.56
C GLY A 174 -0.54 -14.79 2.96
N GLU A 175 -0.75 -15.75 3.86
CA GLU A 175 -0.35 -15.68 5.28
C GLU A 175 1.13 -15.33 5.51
N LYS A 176 2.01 -15.91 4.68
CA LYS A 176 3.47 -15.74 4.79
C LYS A 176 4.04 -14.71 3.81
N ALA A 177 3.17 -14.06 3.03
CA ALA A 177 3.61 -13.05 2.08
C ALA A 177 4.20 -11.86 2.83
N LYS A 178 5.32 -11.35 2.31
CA LYS A 178 5.81 -10.04 2.74
C LYS A 178 4.89 -8.98 2.15
N TYR A 179 4.70 -7.90 2.86
CA TYR A 179 3.94 -6.75 2.40
C TYR A 179 4.59 -5.47 2.91
N HIS A 180 4.39 -4.40 2.16
CA HIS A 180 4.89 -3.09 2.55
C HIS A 180 3.88 -2.39 3.46
N PHE A 181 4.38 -1.76 4.54
CA PHE A 181 3.58 -0.91 5.42
C PHE A 181 4.40 0.23 5.99
N ASN A 182 4.04 1.44 5.63
CA ASN A 182 4.69 2.68 6.06
C ASN A 182 4.28 3.07 7.49
N TYR A 183 4.67 2.25 8.47
CA TYR A 183 4.30 2.45 9.88
C TYR A 183 4.65 3.85 10.40
N ARG A 184 5.84 4.34 10.05
CA ARG A 184 6.31 5.66 10.47
C ARG A 184 5.50 6.78 9.85
N ALA A 185 5.25 6.72 8.55
CA ALA A 185 4.42 7.70 7.86
C ALA A 185 3.01 7.76 8.46
N MET A 186 2.40 6.58 8.74
CA MET A 186 1.08 6.51 9.38
C MET A 186 1.10 7.07 10.81
N LYS A 187 2.17 6.88 11.55
CA LYS A 187 2.32 7.41 12.89
C LYS A 187 2.46 8.94 12.87
N THR A 188 3.29 9.46 11.96
CA THR A 188 3.47 10.91 11.78
C THR A 188 2.17 11.58 11.31
N LEU A 189 1.42 10.94 10.41
CA LEU A 189 0.11 11.43 9.94
C LEU A 189 -0.94 11.45 11.06
N ASN A 190 -0.72 10.74 12.16
CA ASN A 190 -1.62 10.64 13.32
C ASN A 190 -0.96 11.17 14.61
N ASP A 191 -0.29 12.31 14.54
CA ASP A 191 0.30 13.02 15.69
C ASP A 191 1.20 12.13 16.56
N GLU A 192 2.04 11.32 15.92
CA GLU A 192 2.96 10.35 16.56
C GLU A 192 2.25 9.21 17.33
N LEU A 193 0.93 9.08 17.18
CA LEU A 193 0.17 7.94 17.69
C LEU A 193 0.02 6.86 16.61
N GLN A 194 -0.02 5.59 17.00
CA GLN A 194 -0.28 4.51 16.07
C GLN A 194 -1.65 4.70 15.38
N MET A 195 -1.66 4.67 14.05
CA MET A 195 -2.91 4.76 13.28
C MET A 195 -3.80 3.55 13.60
N ARG A 196 -5.06 3.82 13.90
CA ARG A 196 -6.06 2.80 14.22
C ARG A 196 -6.83 2.37 12.98
N SER A 197 -7.57 1.27 13.08
CA SER A 197 -8.41 0.75 12.00
C SER A 197 -9.80 1.41 11.92
N ASP A 198 -10.10 2.42 12.75
CA ASP A 198 -11.33 3.21 12.70
C ASP A 198 -11.02 4.63 12.17
N TRP A 199 -11.07 4.79 10.87
CA TRP A 199 -10.74 6.05 10.21
C TRP A 199 -11.94 7.02 10.21
N VAL A 200 -11.75 8.21 10.73
CA VAL A 200 -12.77 9.27 10.72
C VAL A 200 -12.44 10.23 9.58
N LEU A 201 -13.19 10.14 8.49
CA LEU A 201 -12.98 10.96 7.29
C LEU A 201 -14.35 11.41 6.72
N PRO A 202 -14.41 12.60 6.10
CA PRO A 202 -15.62 13.04 5.41
C PRO A 202 -15.92 12.20 4.16
N ILE A 203 -17.18 12.20 3.72
CA ILE A 203 -17.51 11.78 2.37
C ILE A 203 -17.05 12.84 1.38
N CYS A 204 -16.85 12.45 0.12
CA CYS A 204 -16.56 13.39 -0.96
C CYS A 204 -17.69 14.44 -1.07
N SER A 205 -17.35 15.71 -0.91
CA SER A 205 -18.30 16.82 -0.91
C SER A 205 -17.63 18.14 -1.32
N GLY A 206 -18.42 19.21 -1.43
CA GLY A 206 -17.91 20.55 -1.74
C GLY A 206 -17.14 20.60 -3.06
N ASN A 207 -15.98 21.25 -3.05
CA ASN A 207 -15.15 21.48 -4.25
C ASN A 207 -14.45 20.20 -4.74
N GLU A 208 -14.29 19.20 -3.88
CA GLU A 208 -13.72 17.90 -4.27
C GLU A 208 -14.67 17.08 -5.16
N ARG A 209 -15.98 17.29 -4.98
CA ARG A 209 -17.01 16.61 -5.74
C ARG A 209 -17.04 17.10 -7.18
N LEU A 210 -16.68 16.24 -8.12
CA LEU A 210 -16.73 16.56 -9.53
C LEU A 210 -18.18 16.76 -10.00
N LYS A 211 -18.36 17.81 -10.80
CA LYS A 211 -19.65 18.16 -11.39
C LYS A 211 -19.55 18.22 -12.92
N HIS A 212 -20.59 17.83 -13.60
CA HIS A 212 -20.79 17.99 -15.03
C HIS A 212 -22.19 18.57 -15.24
N ASP A 213 -22.31 19.64 -15.99
CA ASP A 213 -23.56 20.35 -16.24
C ASP A 213 -24.36 20.69 -14.95
N GLY A 214 -23.63 21.03 -13.87
CA GLY A 214 -24.25 21.37 -12.58
C GLY A 214 -24.65 20.18 -11.71
N HIS A 215 -24.61 18.95 -12.23
CA HIS A 215 -24.93 17.70 -11.53
C HIS A 215 -23.66 16.97 -11.06
N LYS A 216 -23.80 16.02 -10.12
CA LYS A 216 -22.69 15.16 -9.72
C LYS A 216 -22.22 14.33 -10.92
N ALA A 217 -20.92 14.36 -11.23
CA ALA A 217 -20.36 13.54 -12.30
C ALA A 217 -20.43 12.03 -11.98
N HIS A 218 -20.35 11.65 -10.69
CA HIS A 218 -20.48 10.28 -10.24
C HIS A 218 -21.21 10.23 -8.88
N PRO A 219 -22.18 9.33 -8.69
CA PRO A 219 -22.99 9.29 -7.45
C PRO A 219 -22.17 8.90 -6.21
N THR A 220 -21.21 8.02 -6.35
CA THR A 220 -20.44 7.40 -5.25
C THR A 220 -18.94 7.73 -5.25
N GLN A 221 -18.54 8.90 -5.79
CA GLN A 221 -17.12 9.32 -5.79
C GLN A 221 -16.52 9.20 -4.37
N LYS A 222 -15.41 8.48 -4.24
CA LYS A 222 -14.69 8.34 -2.97
C LYS A 222 -13.85 9.59 -2.68
N PRO A 223 -13.67 9.95 -1.38
CA PRO A 223 -12.86 11.11 -1.00
C PRO A 223 -11.37 10.84 -1.23
N GLU A 224 -10.64 11.87 -1.66
CA GLU A 224 -9.19 11.80 -1.88
C GLU A 224 -8.42 11.47 -0.61
N SER A 225 -8.89 11.96 0.54
CA SER A 225 -8.27 11.67 1.84
C SER A 225 -8.23 10.17 2.18
N LEU A 226 -9.22 9.40 1.73
CA LEU A 226 -9.25 7.95 1.87
C LEU A 226 -8.14 7.30 1.04
N LEU A 227 -8.08 7.66 -0.26
CA LEU A 227 -7.08 7.15 -1.20
C LEU A 227 -5.67 7.60 -0.81
N TYR A 228 -5.51 8.84 -0.33
CA TYR A 228 -4.24 9.35 0.19
C TYR A 228 -3.69 8.43 1.30
N ARG A 229 -4.55 8.09 2.28
CA ARG A 229 -4.15 7.22 3.39
C ARG A 229 -3.85 5.80 2.94
N VAL A 230 -4.66 5.22 2.06
CA VAL A 230 -4.42 3.88 1.49
C VAL A 230 -3.09 3.84 0.75
N LEU A 231 -2.86 4.74 -0.18
CA LEU A 231 -1.65 4.74 -1.00
C LEU A 231 -0.39 5.01 -0.17
N LEU A 232 -0.44 6.02 0.72
CA LEU A 232 0.70 6.35 1.56
C LEU A 232 1.06 5.21 2.54
N SER A 233 0.07 4.44 2.99
CA SER A 233 0.31 3.36 3.96
C SER A 233 0.99 2.13 3.34
N THR A 234 0.73 1.81 2.08
CA THR A 234 1.09 0.50 1.51
C THR A 234 1.82 0.57 0.17
N THR A 235 2.29 1.76 -0.24
CA THR A 235 3.12 1.93 -1.45
C THR A 235 4.25 2.93 -1.21
N GLU A 236 5.25 2.87 -2.09
CA GLU A 236 6.34 3.83 -2.21
C GLU A 236 6.22 4.65 -3.51
N LYS A 237 7.05 5.71 -3.64
CA LYS A 237 7.19 6.48 -4.88
C LYS A 237 7.63 5.54 -6.02
N GLY A 238 6.95 5.65 -7.15
CA GLY A 238 7.21 4.83 -8.34
C GLY A 238 6.44 3.52 -8.42
N ASP A 239 5.84 3.05 -7.31
CA ASP A 239 5.00 1.85 -7.31
C ASP A 239 3.79 1.99 -8.23
N VAL A 240 3.35 0.87 -8.80
CA VAL A 240 2.22 0.80 -9.71
C VAL A 240 0.94 0.46 -8.96
N VAL A 241 -0.02 1.35 -9.03
CA VAL A 241 -1.38 1.21 -8.46
C VAL A 241 -2.38 0.88 -9.56
N LEU A 242 -3.11 -0.20 -9.42
CA LEU A 242 -4.21 -0.57 -10.30
C LEU A 242 -5.56 -0.35 -9.61
N ASP A 243 -6.48 0.30 -10.30
CA ASP A 243 -7.88 0.42 -9.87
C ASP A 243 -8.79 -0.19 -10.94
N PRO A 244 -9.37 -1.40 -10.68
CA PRO A 244 -10.26 -2.07 -11.63
C PRO A 244 -11.65 -1.42 -11.79
N PHE A 245 -12.00 -0.46 -10.91
CA PHE A 245 -13.29 0.24 -10.89
C PHE A 245 -13.08 1.75 -10.82
N PHE A 246 -12.42 2.29 -11.84
CA PHE A 246 -11.75 3.59 -11.80
C PHE A 246 -12.69 4.79 -11.64
N GLY A 247 -13.92 4.70 -12.13
CA GLY A 247 -14.91 5.77 -12.04
C GLY A 247 -14.36 7.10 -12.56
N THR A 248 -14.47 8.14 -11.74
CA THR A 248 -13.95 9.49 -12.03
C THR A 248 -12.47 9.69 -11.67
N GLY A 249 -11.70 8.62 -11.45
CA GLY A 249 -10.25 8.64 -11.36
C GLY A 249 -9.67 9.19 -10.06
N THR A 250 -10.36 9.06 -8.93
CA THR A 250 -9.82 9.51 -7.63
C THR A 250 -8.48 8.83 -7.31
N THR A 251 -8.40 7.52 -7.52
CA THR A 251 -7.17 6.73 -7.30
C THR A 251 -6.02 7.24 -8.16
N GLY A 252 -6.27 7.47 -9.45
CA GLY A 252 -5.24 7.98 -10.37
C GLY A 252 -4.77 9.40 -10.04
N ALA A 253 -5.69 10.28 -9.63
CA ALA A 253 -5.36 11.64 -9.21
C ALA A 253 -4.45 11.64 -7.99
N VAL A 254 -4.80 10.89 -6.95
CA VAL A 254 -4.00 10.79 -5.72
C VAL A 254 -2.68 10.06 -5.97
N ALA A 255 -2.66 8.99 -6.78
CA ALA A 255 -1.45 8.28 -7.15
C ALA A 255 -0.45 9.21 -7.87
N LYS A 256 -0.91 9.96 -8.89
CA LYS A 256 -0.08 10.94 -9.60
C LYS A 256 0.47 12.00 -8.65
N ARG A 257 -0.36 12.58 -7.77
CA ARG A 257 0.06 13.57 -6.78
C ARG A 257 1.16 13.03 -5.87
N LEU A 258 1.05 11.78 -5.44
CA LEU A 258 2.01 11.11 -4.57
C LEU A 258 3.20 10.48 -5.31
N GLY A 259 3.37 10.72 -6.62
CA GLY A 259 4.48 10.17 -7.41
C GLY A 259 4.42 8.67 -7.65
N ARG A 260 3.23 8.05 -7.55
CA ARG A 260 2.97 6.66 -7.91
C ARG A 260 2.55 6.56 -9.37
N GLN A 261 2.88 5.46 -10.02
CA GLN A 261 2.32 5.08 -11.31
C GLN A 261 0.89 4.56 -11.10
N TRP A 262 0.03 4.70 -12.10
CA TRP A 262 -1.34 4.24 -11.97
C TRP A 262 -1.87 3.64 -13.29
N ILE A 263 -2.79 2.69 -13.16
CA ILE A 263 -3.57 2.10 -14.25
C ILE A 263 -5.01 2.05 -13.77
N GLY A 264 -5.96 2.51 -14.59
CA GLY A 264 -7.39 2.41 -14.29
C GLY A 264 -8.11 1.52 -15.28
N CYS A 265 -9.14 0.78 -14.84
CA CYS A 265 -10.09 0.13 -15.73
C CYS A 265 -11.45 0.83 -15.57
N GLU A 266 -12.05 1.25 -16.68
CA GLU A 266 -13.36 1.92 -16.64
C GLU A 266 -14.17 1.61 -17.91
N ARG A 267 -15.38 1.13 -17.69
CA ARG A 267 -16.30 0.74 -18.78
C ARG A 267 -16.95 1.95 -19.44
N GLU A 268 -17.42 2.88 -18.62
CA GLU A 268 -18.22 4.02 -19.10
C GLU A 268 -17.35 5.10 -19.73
N SER A 269 -17.63 5.45 -20.99
CA SER A 269 -16.86 6.45 -21.73
C SER A 269 -16.89 7.83 -21.09
N PHE A 270 -18.04 8.19 -20.51
CA PHE A 270 -18.23 9.44 -19.80
C PHE A 270 -17.27 9.54 -18.58
N TYR A 271 -17.23 8.52 -17.73
CA TYR A 271 -16.33 8.51 -16.58
C TYR A 271 -14.86 8.54 -16.97
N ARG A 272 -14.48 7.84 -18.07
CA ARG A 272 -13.11 7.93 -18.61
C ARG A 272 -12.73 9.36 -19.03
N GLY A 273 -13.66 10.10 -19.63
CA GLY A 273 -13.46 11.51 -19.97
C GLY A 273 -13.21 12.37 -18.76
N VAL A 274 -14.10 12.31 -17.77
CA VAL A 274 -14.00 13.05 -16.50
C VAL A 274 -12.71 12.70 -15.75
N ALA A 275 -12.34 11.42 -15.70
CA ALA A 275 -11.11 10.97 -15.02
C ALA A 275 -9.85 11.53 -15.70
N ARG A 276 -9.78 11.51 -17.04
CA ARG A 276 -8.66 12.09 -17.79
C ARG A 276 -8.48 13.58 -17.51
N GLU A 277 -9.57 14.34 -17.56
CA GLU A 277 -9.53 15.78 -17.27
C GLU A 277 -9.09 16.08 -15.83
N ARG A 278 -9.58 15.29 -14.87
CA ARG A 278 -9.17 15.40 -13.47
C ARG A 278 -7.67 15.16 -13.32
N ILE A 279 -7.19 14.02 -13.81
CA ILE A 279 -5.80 13.60 -13.63
C ILE A 279 -4.84 14.50 -14.42
N ALA A 280 -5.26 15.05 -15.57
CA ALA A 280 -4.47 16.01 -16.33
C ALA A 280 -4.15 17.29 -15.52
N LYS A 281 -5.07 17.71 -14.66
CA LYS A 281 -4.91 18.91 -13.80
C LYS A 281 -4.04 18.65 -12.57
N GLU A 282 -3.81 17.38 -12.19
CA GLU A 282 -2.97 17.06 -11.04
C GLU A 282 -1.49 17.27 -11.36
N LEU A 283 -0.79 17.87 -10.42
CA LEU A 283 0.66 18.00 -10.45
C LEU A 283 1.27 17.06 -9.40
N PRO A 284 2.32 16.31 -9.73
CA PRO A 284 3.08 15.56 -8.74
C PRO A 284 3.66 16.53 -7.69
N LEU A 285 3.68 16.09 -6.43
CA LEU A 285 4.39 16.82 -5.38
C LEU A 285 5.90 16.76 -5.63
N ASP A 286 6.61 17.81 -5.17
CA ASP A 286 8.06 17.85 -5.22
C ASP A 286 8.69 16.71 -4.43
N GLU A 287 9.89 16.32 -4.79
CA GLU A 287 10.61 15.18 -4.20
C GLU A 287 10.79 15.32 -2.69
N SER A 288 11.08 16.52 -2.21
CA SER A 288 11.17 16.82 -0.78
C SER A 288 9.84 16.66 -0.02
N ALA A 289 8.71 16.94 -0.68
CA ALA A 289 7.37 16.76 -0.11
C ALA A 289 6.90 15.29 -0.15
N LEU A 290 7.45 14.49 -1.08
CA LEU A 290 7.17 13.06 -1.19
C LEU A 290 7.99 12.21 -0.19
N ALA A 291 9.05 12.77 0.38
CA ALA A 291 9.87 12.08 1.36
C ALA A 291 9.05 11.74 2.61
N THR A 292 8.96 10.46 2.93
CA THR A 292 8.27 9.96 4.13
C THR A 292 9.27 9.59 5.20
N MET A 293 8.87 9.66 6.48
CA MET A 293 9.69 9.15 7.56
C MET A 293 9.84 7.63 7.46
N GLN A 294 11.04 7.18 7.15
CA GLN A 294 11.33 5.75 7.05
C GLN A 294 11.24 5.04 8.39
N SER A 295 10.82 3.79 8.35
CA SER A 295 10.84 2.92 9.53
C SER A 295 12.28 2.67 9.97
N ARG A 296 12.58 2.81 11.27
CA ARG A 296 13.90 2.45 11.82
C ARG A 296 14.27 0.97 11.56
N LYS A 297 13.32 0.12 11.19
CA LYS A 297 13.57 -1.28 10.83
C LYS A 297 14.13 -1.45 9.41
N SER A 298 13.94 -0.47 8.53
CA SER A 298 14.46 -0.48 7.16
C SER A 298 15.88 0.08 7.06
N ALA A 299 16.35 0.81 8.06
CA ALA A 299 17.75 1.25 8.09
C ALA A 299 18.68 0.04 8.21
N PRO A 300 19.75 -0.05 7.41
CA PRO A 300 20.74 -1.12 7.51
C PRO A 300 21.21 -1.26 8.96
N LYS A 301 21.29 -2.50 9.45
CA LYS A 301 21.81 -2.76 10.80
C LYS A 301 23.32 -2.57 10.76
N VAL A 302 23.80 -1.48 11.35
CA VAL A 302 25.21 -1.23 11.55
C VAL A 302 25.58 -1.61 12.97
N ALA A 303 26.56 -2.47 13.14
CA ALA A 303 27.11 -2.78 14.46
C ALA A 303 27.91 -1.57 14.95
N PHE A 304 27.86 -1.29 16.28
CA PHE A 304 28.64 -0.20 16.84
C PHE A 304 30.16 -0.40 16.62
N GLY A 305 30.63 -1.65 16.65
CA GLY A 305 32.00 -1.99 16.32
C GLY A 305 32.44 -1.53 14.93
N ALA A 306 31.55 -1.52 13.93
CA ALA A 306 31.91 -1.03 12.58
C ALA A 306 32.28 0.47 12.57
N LEU A 307 31.69 1.27 13.47
CA LEU A 307 32.05 2.69 13.62
C LEU A 307 33.41 2.85 14.30
N VAL A 308 33.73 1.93 15.20
CA VAL A 308 35.03 1.88 15.88
C VAL A 308 36.12 1.48 14.88
N GLU A 309 35.89 0.44 14.09
CA GLU A 309 36.80 -0.02 13.02
C GLU A 309 37.01 1.05 11.94
N ALA A 310 35.95 1.76 11.55
CA ALA A 310 36.02 2.87 10.60
C ALA A 310 36.65 4.16 11.18
N GLY A 311 37.02 4.18 12.44
CA GLY A 311 37.62 5.34 13.09
C GLY A 311 36.67 6.53 13.32
N LEU A 312 35.37 6.35 13.10
CA LEU A 312 34.36 7.40 13.34
C LEU A 312 34.10 7.65 14.84
N ILE A 313 34.29 6.60 15.65
CA ILE A 313 34.27 6.65 17.11
C ILE A 313 35.46 5.85 17.62
N PRO A 314 36.67 6.43 17.70
CA PRO A 314 37.88 5.67 18.07
C PRO A 314 37.79 5.09 19.49
N PRO A 315 38.51 3.99 19.80
CA PRO A 315 38.71 3.54 21.17
C PRO A 315 39.26 4.66 22.05
N GLY A 316 38.80 4.73 23.29
CA GLY A 316 39.15 5.83 24.21
C GLY A 316 38.16 7.01 24.16
N THR A 317 37.29 7.07 23.17
CA THR A 317 36.26 8.12 23.09
C THR A 317 35.35 8.06 24.33
N ALA A 318 35.13 9.22 24.95
CA ALA A 318 34.16 9.36 26.03
C ALA A 318 32.76 9.55 25.46
N VAL A 319 31.84 8.69 25.89
CA VAL A 319 30.41 8.81 25.58
C VAL A 319 29.61 8.97 26.85
N PHE A 320 28.60 9.82 26.85
CA PHE A 320 27.82 10.16 28.02
C PHE A 320 26.34 10.25 27.76
N ASP A 321 25.50 10.10 28.80
CA ASP A 321 24.07 10.39 28.68
C ASP A 321 23.84 11.91 28.57
N LYS A 322 22.73 12.33 27.95
CA LYS A 322 22.41 13.74 27.67
C LYS A 322 22.54 14.66 28.92
N LYS A 323 22.36 14.10 30.12
CA LYS A 323 22.51 14.83 31.41
C LYS A 323 23.90 14.72 32.03
N ARG A 324 24.83 14.03 31.37
CA ARG A 324 26.20 13.75 31.83
C ARG A 324 26.27 13.07 33.23
N ARG A 325 25.26 12.25 33.58
CA ARG A 325 25.25 11.47 34.83
C ARG A 325 26.21 10.28 34.75
N TRP A 326 26.34 9.69 33.57
CA TRP A 326 27.20 8.55 33.29
C TRP A 326 28.10 8.87 32.09
N THR A 327 29.40 8.69 32.28
CA THR A 327 30.38 8.82 31.18
C THR A 327 31.12 7.50 31.05
N ALA A 328 30.95 6.84 29.91
CA ALA A 328 31.60 5.57 29.60
C ALA A 328 32.67 5.76 28.53
N THR A 329 33.67 4.89 28.54
CA THR A 329 34.76 4.90 27.53
C THR A 329 34.54 3.80 26.53
N VAL A 330 34.69 4.12 25.25
CA VAL A 330 34.64 3.16 24.12
C VAL A 330 35.89 2.29 24.13
N ARG A 331 35.75 0.98 24.07
CA ARG A 331 36.84 0.01 24.02
C ARG A 331 37.10 -0.44 22.57
N ALA A 332 38.27 -1.07 22.35
CA ALA A 332 38.70 -1.55 21.04
C ALA A 332 37.75 -2.58 20.41
N ASP A 333 37.02 -3.35 21.22
CA ASP A 333 36.03 -4.33 20.79
C ASP A 333 34.62 -3.74 20.57
N GLY A 334 34.46 -2.42 20.66
CA GLY A 334 33.16 -1.75 20.53
C GLY A 334 32.28 -1.85 21.78
N SER A 335 32.78 -2.42 22.90
CA SER A 335 32.08 -2.35 24.17
C SER A 335 32.31 -1.00 24.84
N LEU A 336 31.41 -0.63 25.74
CA LEU A 336 31.57 0.55 26.62
C LEU A 336 31.96 0.11 28.02
N ALA A 337 32.86 0.85 28.67
CA ALA A 337 33.28 0.65 30.04
C ALA A 337 32.86 1.85 30.90
N PHE A 338 32.19 1.58 32.03
CA PHE A 338 31.87 2.54 33.08
C PHE A 338 32.17 1.92 34.43
N GLU A 339 33.12 2.48 35.17
CA GLU A 339 33.65 1.90 36.39
C GLU A 339 34.07 0.44 36.26
N LYS A 340 33.38 -0.48 36.93
CA LYS A 340 33.60 -1.93 36.88
C LYS A 340 32.68 -2.64 35.90
N GLN A 341 31.77 -1.91 35.24
CA GLN A 341 30.78 -2.48 34.29
C GLN A 341 31.27 -2.35 32.87
N VAL A 342 31.08 -3.39 32.10
CA VAL A 342 31.36 -3.43 30.64
C VAL A 342 30.19 -4.04 29.92
N GLY A 343 29.79 -3.43 28.82
CA GLY A 343 28.66 -3.93 28.02
C GLY A 343 28.54 -3.27 26.66
N SER A 344 27.59 -3.75 25.85
CA SER A 344 27.26 -3.08 24.61
C SER A 344 26.62 -1.71 24.85
N ILE A 345 26.55 -0.85 23.82
CA ILE A 345 25.88 0.45 23.91
C ILE A 345 24.44 0.34 24.44
N HIS A 346 23.74 -0.76 24.14
CA HIS A 346 22.39 -1.02 24.62
C HIS A 346 22.37 -1.61 26.02
N GLY A 347 23.22 -2.60 26.28
CA GLY A 347 23.28 -3.32 27.54
C GLY A 347 23.71 -2.42 28.69
N LEU A 348 24.85 -1.74 28.55
CA LEU A 348 25.35 -0.83 29.58
C LEU A 348 24.35 0.33 29.83
N GLY A 349 23.79 0.91 28.76
CA GLY A 349 22.79 1.97 28.91
C GLY A 349 21.51 1.50 29.63
N LYS A 350 21.08 0.26 29.38
CA LYS A 350 19.96 -0.37 30.09
C LYS A 350 20.25 -0.56 31.56
N ASP A 351 21.42 -1.14 31.88
CA ASP A 351 21.80 -1.50 33.23
C ASP A 351 22.00 -0.25 34.13
N LEU A 352 22.63 0.80 33.60
CA LEU A 352 22.81 2.07 34.29
C LEU A 352 21.49 2.80 34.60
N GLN A 353 20.49 2.63 33.75
CA GLN A 353 19.17 3.24 33.96
C GLN A 353 18.24 2.38 34.83
N GLY A 354 18.58 1.12 35.09
CA GLY A 354 17.65 0.16 35.70
C GLY A 354 16.39 -0.07 34.86
N ALA A 355 16.50 0.07 33.54
CA ALA A 355 15.36 0.01 32.60
C ALA A 355 15.25 -1.38 31.94
N PRO A 356 14.06 -1.80 31.48
CA PRO A 356 13.90 -3.08 30.77
C PRO A 356 14.61 -3.10 29.42
N SER A 357 14.85 -1.95 28.79
CA SER A 357 15.55 -1.81 27.50
C SER A 357 16.16 -0.41 27.37
N CYS A 358 17.19 -0.28 26.51
CA CYS A 358 17.79 1.00 26.16
C CYS A 358 18.14 1.03 24.67
N ASN A 359 17.80 2.12 23.99
CA ASN A 359 18.36 2.39 22.66
C ASN A 359 19.69 3.14 22.83
N GLY A 360 20.81 2.41 22.86
CA GLY A 360 22.13 2.99 23.03
C GLY A 360 22.51 4.04 21.99
N TRP A 361 22.01 3.94 20.77
CA TRP A 361 22.30 4.90 19.71
C TRP A 361 21.83 6.33 20.02
N THR A 362 20.69 6.45 20.67
CA THR A 362 20.10 7.75 21.04
C THR A 362 20.36 8.12 22.49
N PHE A 363 20.74 7.15 23.32
CA PHE A 363 21.06 7.36 24.72
C PHE A 363 22.45 7.96 24.91
N TRP A 364 23.46 7.39 24.25
CA TRP A 364 24.82 7.85 24.33
C TRP A 364 25.08 9.03 23.39
N HIS A 365 25.79 10.03 23.91
CA HIS A 365 26.21 11.22 23.18
C HIS A 365 27.73 11.34 23.26
N MET A 366 28.31 11.99 22.29
CA MET A 366 29.72 12.35 22.26
C MET A 366 29.88 13.81 21.86
N GLU A 367 31.00 14.39 22.21
CA GLU A 367 31.37 15.72 21.76
C GLU A 367 32.21 15.60 20.48
N GLN A 368 31.75 16.23 19.40
CA GLN A 368 32.46 16.26 18.14
C GLN A 368 32.48 17.69 17.61
N SER A 369 33.68 18.22 17.37
CA SER A 369 33.87 19.61 16.87
C SER A 369 33.18 20.66 17.73
N GLY A 370 33.14 20.47 19.08
CA GLY A 370 32.49 21.40 20.02
C GLY A 370 30.97 21.26 20.13
N GLU A 371 30.36 20.30 19.39
CA GLU A 371 28.93 20.02 19.48
C GLU A 371 28.67 18.66 20.14
N VAL A 372 27.64 18.61 21.01
CA VAL A 372 27.16 17.37 21.61
C VAL A 372 26.12 16.73 20.70
N LYS A 373 26.46 15.54 20.15
CA LYS A 373 25.59 14.77 19.28
C LYS A 373 25.38 13.35 19.80
N PRO A 374 24.22 12.73 19.54
CA PRO A 374 24.05 11.30 19.82
C PRO A 374 25.00 10.50 18.92
N ILE A 375 25.51 9.36 19.42
CA ILE A 375 26.37 8.48 18.62
C ILE A 375 25.69 7.96 17.35
N ASP A 376 24.37 8.03 17.26
CA ASP A 376 23.60 7.77 16.03
C ASP A 376 24.02 8.67 14.87
N ALA A 377 24.48 9.89 15.12
CA ALA A 377 24.97 10.78 14.07
C ALA A 377 26.18 10.19 13.32
N ALA A 378 27.11 9.54 14.05
CA ALA A 378 28.22 8.83 13.42
C ALA A 378 27.75 7.61 12.62
N ARG A 379 26.70 6.92 13.07
CA ARG A 379 26.08 5.81 12.30
C ARG A 379 25.50 6.30 10.99
N GLN A 380 24.83 7.44 10.97
CA GLN A 380 24.30 8.01 9.72
C GLN A 380 25.44 8.38 8.75
N LEU A 381 26.54 8.96 9.24
CA LEU A 381 27.70 9.24 8.41
C LEU A 381 28.33 7.97 7.81
N TYR A 382 28.43 6.90 8.61
CA TYR A 382 28.91 5.61 8.13
C TYR A 382 28.04 5.04 7.02
N LEU A 383 26.71 5.09 7.19
CA LEU A 383 25.77 4.59 6.18
C LEU A 383 25.91 5.33 4.86
N LEU A 384 26.04 6.65 4.90
CA LEU A 384 26.26 7.47 3.69
C LEU A 384 27.58 7.10 2.97
N SER A 385 28.64 6.72 3.73
CA SER A 385 29.92 6.35 3.14
C SER A 385 29.98 4.92 2.53
N VAL A 386 28.97 4.09 2.76
CA VAL A 386 28.89 2.70 2.26
C VAL A 386 27.91 2.59 1.10
N GLU A 387 27.05 3.58 0.88
CA GLU A 387 26.11 3.66 -0.25
C GLU A 387 26.71 4.26 -1.53
N ASP A 388 27.91 4.87 -1.44
CA ASP A 388 28.74 5.30 -2.59
C ASP A 388 29.71 4.17 -3.04
#